data_a93dc18ba38504b326446b08862d780e
#
_entry.id   a93dc18ba38504b326446b08862d780e
#
_cell.length_a   1.000
_cell.length_b   1.000
_cell.length_c   1.000
_cell.angle_alpha   90.00
_cell.angle_beta   90.00
_cell.angle_gamma   90.00
#
_symmetry.space_group_name_H-M   'P 1'
#
loop_
_entity.id
_entity.type
_entity.pdbx_description
1 polymer ?
#
loop_
_entity_poly.entity_id
_entity_poly.type
_entity_poly.pdbx_seq_one_letter_code
_entity_poly.pdbx_strand_id
1 'polypeptide(L)'
;AILIFYSGKLVLKNEIDINNFFSFLAAMMLAYQPVRSLATLNITINQGLSAAARILPIIDTRSELIENKNDTELNLNNGNIEFKNITFKYKKESLNNVLNSVNLKMHGGKMTSIVGHSGAGKSTILNLIPRFYDSISGDIQIDDQSIYKSSINSLRKNISLVSQDTTLFDDTIRNNIAYANLDASQKEIEEAAKNSFASEFIEKLPNKYETIIGENGTRLSGGEKQRLS
;
A
#
# COMPACT_ATOMS: atom_id res chain seq x y z
N ALA A 1 17.34 37.07 -39.95
CA ALA A 1 18.07 38.23 -40.43
C ALA A 1 18.39 38.16 -41.94
N ILE A 2 19.06 37.10 -42.42
CA ILE A 2 19.50 36.97 -43.83
C ILE A 2 18.30 37.02 -44.81
N LEU A 3 17.21 36.30 -44.56
CA LEU A 3 16.01 36.30 -45.41
C LEU A 3 15.34 37.63 -45.49
N ILE A 4 15.23 38.37 -44.36
CA ILE A 4 14.64 39.70 -44.29
C ILE A 4 15.49 40.71 -45.14
N PHE A 5 16.82 40.65 -44.98
CA PHE A 5 17.72 41.49 -45.75
C PHE A 5 17.63 41.21 -47.26
N TYR A 6 17.59 39.94 -47.64
CA TYR A 6 17.50 39.55 -49.03
C TYR A 6 16.17 39.96 -49.67
N SER A 7 15.02 39.70 -49.01
CA SER A 7 13.70 40.10 -49.47
C SER A 7 13.55 41.62 -49.53
N GLY A 8 14.11 42.40 -48.58
CA GLY A 8 14.16 43.84 -48.64
C GLY A 8 14.95 44.36 -49.84
N LYS A 9 16.08 43.71 -50.19
CA LYS A 9 16.86 44.02 -51.38
C LYS A 9 16.09 43.82 -52.72
N LEU A 10 15.24 42.75 -52.75
CA LEU A 10 14.37 42.47 -53.93
C LEU A 10 13.26 43.52 -54.04
N VAL A 11 12.70 44.05 -52.97
CA VAL A 11 11.73 45.16 -52.97
C VAL A 11 12.39 46.44 -53.53
N LEU A 12 13.60 46.77 -53.09
CA LEU A 12 14.35 47.96 -53.61
C LEU A 12 14.66 47.86 -55.09
N LYS A 13 14.77 46.67 -55.63
CA LYS A 13 14.96 46.39 -57.07
C LYS A 13 13.66 46.37 -57.87
N ASN A 14 12.49 46.60 -57.24
CA ASN A 14 11.16 46.42 -57.83
C ASN A 14 10.87 45.04 -58.37
N GLU A 15 11.57 43.98 -57.87
CA GLU A 15 11.37 42.61 -58.24
C GLU A 15 10.21 41.94 -57.43
N ILE A 16 9.87 42.53 -56.28
CA ILE A 16 8.76 42.07 -55.40
C ILE A 16 7.99 43.31 -54.95
N ASP A 17 6.63 43.20 -55.00
CA ASP A 17 5.74 44.21 -54.45
C ASP A 17 5.86 44.34 -52.93
N ILE A 18 5.72 45.53 -52.40
CA ILE A 18 5.84 45.84 -50.97
C ILE A 18 4.79 45.09 -50.14
N ASN A 19 3.60 44.86 -50.70
CA ASN A 19 2.55 44.09 -50.05
C ASN A 19 2.95 42.61 -49.85
N ASN A 20 3.63 42.04 -50.85
CA ASN A 20 4.15 40.66 -50.75
C ASN A 20 5.27 40.53 -49.72
N PHE A 21 6.07 41.58 -49.55
CA PHE A 21 7.10 41.65 -48.52
C PHE A 21 6.48 41.61 -47.12
N PHE A 22 5.45 42.42 -46.85
CA PHE A 22 4.76 42.41 -45.55
C PHE A 22 4.01 41.10 -45.31
N SER A 23 3.38 40.53 -46.35
CA SER A 23 2.73 39.20 -46.28
C SER A 23 3.74 38.10 -45.91
N PHE A 24 4.93 38.16 -46.51
CA PHE A 24 6.02 37.23 -46.16
C PHE A 24 6.48 37.36 -44.69
N LEU A 25 6.65 38.61 -44.23
CA LEU A 25 7.02 38.84 -42.83
C LEU A 25 5.97 38.35 -41.85
N ALA A 26 4.70 38.61 -42.16
CA ALA A 26 3.56 38.10 -41.36
C ALA A 26 3.54 36.58 -41.32
N ALA A 27 3.68 35.92 -42.48
CA ALA A 27 3.74 34.45 -42.54
C ALA A 27 4.91 33.87 -41.78
N MET A 28 6.09 34.54 -41.84
CA MET A 28 7.28 34.12 -41.10
C MET A 28 7.08 34.25 -39.56
N MET A 29 6.41 35.31 -39.10
CA MET A 29 6.07 35.51 -37.69
C MET A 29 5.04 34.45 -37.21
N LEU A 30 4.02 34.17 -38.02
CA LEU A 30 3.01 33.15 -37.71
C LEU A 30 3.60 31.75 -37.69
N ALA A 31 4.59 31.43 -38.52
CA ALA A 31 5.28 30.14 -38.54
C ALA A 31 6.20 29.91 -37.37
N TYR A 32 6.65 30.98 -36.67
CA TYR A 32 7.57 30.87 -35.54
C TYR A 32 6.98 30.10 -34.36
N GLN A 33 5.71 30.34 -34.06
CA GLN A 33 5.05 29.73 -32.88
C GLN A 33 4.87 28.21 -33.02
N PRO A 34 4.38 27.65 -34.12
CA PRO A 34 4.32 26.20 -34.29
C PRO A 34 5.69 25.51 -34.30
N VAL A 35 6.73 26.15 -34.88
CA VAL A 35 8.09 25.60 -34.84
C VAL A 35 8.62 25.53 -33.39
N ARG A 36 8.40 26.56 -32.59
CA ARG A 36 8.75 26.57 -31.17
C ARG A 36 7.97 25.50 -30.39
N SER A 37 6.68 25.33 -30.67
CA SER A 37 5.85 24.31 -30.04
C SER A 37 6.35 22.90 -30.36
N LEU A 38 6.76 22.62 -31.58
CA LEU A 38 7.37 21.33 -31.95
C LEU A 38 8.66 21.05 -31.17
N ALA A 39 9.49 22.05 -30.97
CA ALA A 39 10.72 21.91 -30.17
C ALA A 39 10.42 21.57 -28.70
N THR A 40 9.40 22.20 -28.09
CA THR A 40 8.99 21.92 -26.70
C THR A 40 8.26 20.59 -26.54
N LEU A 41 7.59 20.12 -27.59
CA LEU A 41 6.82 18.87 -27.58
C LEU A 41 7.73 17.67 -27.28
N ASN A 42 8.92 17.61 -27.82
CA ASN A 42 9.89 16.56 -27.52
C ASN A 42 10.27 16.51 -26.04
N ILE A 43 10.46 17.66 -25.40
CA ILE A 43 10.77 17.74 -23.96
C ILE A 43 9.59 17.22 -23.15
N THR A 44 8.37 17.64 -23.49
CA THR A 44 7.16 17.22 -22.78
C THR A 44 6.91 15.71 -22.92
N ILE A 45 7.11 15.15 -24.11
CA ILE A 45 7.00 13.70 -24.35
C ILE A 45 8.02 12.94 -23.49
N ASN A 46 9.28 13.37 -23.50
CA ASN A 46 10.31 12.69 -22.71
C ASN A 46 10.06 12.76 -21.20
N GLN A 47 9.52 13.87 -20.70
CA GLN A 47 9.08 13.99 -19.30
C GLN A 47 7.94 13.02 -18.99
N GLY A 48 6.93 12.97 -19.88
CA GLY A 48 5.81 12.02 -19.74
C GLY A 48 6.26 10.55 -19.77
N LEU A 49 7.14 10.19 -20.70
CA LEU A 49 7.71 8.84 -20.77
C LEU A 49 8.52 8.49 -19.54
N SER A 50 9.31 9.44 -19.01
CA SER A 50 10.08 9.23 -17.78
C SER A 50 9.19 9.03 -16.55
N ALA A 51 8.08 9.74 -16.46
CA ALA A 51 7.09 9.56 -15.41
C ALA A 51 6.36 8.20 -15.56
N ALA A 52 5.93 7.87 -16.77
CA ALA A 52 5.29 6.59 -17.09
C ALA A 52 6.21 5.39 -16.77
N ALA A 53 7.49 5.48 -17.12
CA ALA A 53 8.48 4.44 -16.83
C ALA A 53 8.66 4.15 -15.32
N ARG A 54 8.32 5.10 -14.44
CA ARG A 54 8.35 4.91 -12.98
C ARG A 54 7.05 4.36 -12.43
N ILE A 55 5.92 4.75 -13.03
CA ILE A 55 4.59 4.40 -12.51
C ILE A 55 4.13 3.04 -13.03
N LEU A 56 4.33 2.75 -14.31
CA LEU A 56 3.85 1.51 -14.93
C LEU A 56 4.38 0.24 -14.25
N PRO A 57 5.67 0.11 -13.87
CA PRO A 57 6.15 -1.06 -13.16
C PRO A 57 5.45 -1.28 -11.81
N ILE A 58 5.02 -0.21 -11.13
CA ILE A 58 4.30 -0.31 -9.85
C ILE A 58 2.87 -0.83 -10.10
N ILE A 59 2.19 -0.30 -11.12
CA ILE A 59 0.83 -0.74 -11.50
C ILE A 59 0.84 -2.19 -11.98
N ASP A 60 1.86 -2.58 -12.76
CA ASP A 60 2.00 -3.92 -13.33
C ASP A 60 2.55 -4.95 -12.31
N THR A 61 2.92 -4.51 -11.10
CA THR A 61 3.40 -5.42 -10.06
C THR A 61 2.28 -6.39 -9.67
N ARG A 62 2.51 -7.66 -9.91
CA ARG A 62 1.58 -8.72 -9.49
C ARG A 62 1.80 -9.07 -8.03
N SER A 63 0.71 -9.35 -7.33
CA SER A 63 0.79 -9.90 -5.98
C SER A 63 1.59 -11.21 -5.99
N GLU A 64 2.52 -11.37 -5.05
CA GLU A 64 3.23 -12.64 -4.86
C GLU A 64 2.31 -13.73 -4.28
N LEU A 65 1.23 -13.31 -3.60
CA LEU A 65 0.22 -14.22 -3.09
C LEU A 65 -0.74 -14.60 -4.22
N ILE A 66 -0.78 -15.89 -4.53
CA ILE A 66 -1.67 -16.44 -5.55
C ILE A 66 -2.94 -16.92 -4.87
N GLU A 67 -4.07 -16.30 -5.20
CA GLU A 67 -5.39 -16.75 -4.82
C GLU A 67 -5.99 -17.52 -6.01
N ASN A 68 -6.43 -18.76 -5.77
CA ASN A 68 -7.04 -19.57 -6.80
C ASN A 68 -8.55 -19.32 -6.82
N LYS A 69 -9.16 -19.39 -8.01
CA LYS A 69 -10.61 -19.20 -8.16
C LYS A 69 -11.45 -20.26 -7.40
N ASN A 70 -10.84 -21.35 -7.00
CA ASN A 70 -11.49 -22.46 -6.30
C ASN A 70 -11.18 -22.47 -4.78
N ASP A 71 -10.57 -21.41 -4.26
CA ASP A 71 -10.29 -21.30 -2.83
C ASP A 71 -11.61 -21.23 -2.05
N THR A 72 -11.71 -22.00 -1.00
CA THR A 72 -12.93 -22.16 -0.18
C THR A 72 -12.94 -21.14 0.96
N GLU A 73 -14.12 -20.86 1.50
CA GLU A 73 -14.22 -20.11 2.75
C GLU A 73 -13.68 -20.93 3.92
N LEU A 74 -12.94 -20.28 4.81
CA LEU A 74 -12.44 -20.90 6.03
C LEU A 74 -13.58 -21.01 7.05
N ASN A 75 -13.86 -22.24 7.48
CA ASN A 75 -14.85 -22.51 8.52
C ASN A 75 -14.16 -22.73 9.87
N LEU A 76 -14.27 -21.77 10.78
CA LEU A 76 -13.72 -21.88 12.12
C LEU A 76 -14.67 -22.64 13.05
N ASN A 77 -14.11 -23.65 13.72
CA ASN A 77 -14.81 -24.41 14.76
C ASN A 77 -14.17 -24.19 16.15
N ASN A 78 -12.91 -24.54 16.28
CA ASN A 78 -12.17 -24.49 17.54
C ASN A 78 -11.05 -23.45 17.53
N GLY A 79 -10.55 -23.06 16.34
CA GLY A 79 -9.42 -22.15 16.18
C GLY A 79 -8.07 -22.81 16.49
N ASN A 80 -7.92 -24.12 16.28
CA ASN A 80 -6.64 -24.81 16.37
C ASN A 80 -5.76 -24.43 15.18
N ILE A 81 -4.50 -24.07 15.45
CA ILE A 81 -3.54 -23.74 14.39
C ILE A 81 -2.41 -24.77 14.42
N GLU A 82 -2.07 -25.32 13.26
CA GLU A 82 -0.99 -26.31 13.14
C GLU A 82 -0.04 -25.95 12.01
N PHE A 83 1.26 -25.87 12.31
CA PHE A 83 2.35 -25.74 11.35
C PHE A 83 2.93 -27.12 11.09
N LYS A 84 2.99 -27.53 9.83
CA LYS A 84 3.51 -28.86 9.41
C LYS A 84 4.72 -28.66 8.52
N ASN A 85 5.90 -28.90 9.05
CA ASN A 85 7.20 -28.84 8.35
C ASN A 85 7.43 -27.52 7.59
N ILE A 86 7.10 -26.38 8.21
CA ILE A 86 7.19 -25.09 7.59
C ILE A 86 8.65 -24.66 7.44
N THR A 87 9.03 -24.41 6.18
CA THR A 87 10.31 -23.76 5.82
C THR A 87 9.98 -22.43 5.15
N PHE A 88 10.63 -21.35 5.64
CA PHE A 88 10.35 -20.00 5.16
C PHE A 88 11.60 -19.11 5.09
N LYS A 89 11.63 -18.22 4.08
CA LYS A 89 12.55 -17.09 3.95
C LYS A 89 11.84 -15.90 3.28
N TYR A 90 12.19 -14.67 3.66
CA TYR A 90 11.56 -13.46 3.10
C TYR A 90 11.95 -13.19 1.65
N LYS A 91 13.21 -13.46 1.27
CA LYS A 91 13.69 -13.27 -0.11
C LYS A 91 14.06 -14.62 -0.69
N LYS A 92 13.57 -14.94 -1.87
CA LYS A 92 13.86 -16.20 -2.58
C LYS A 92 15.37 -16.43 -2.79
N GLU A 93 16.11 -15.33 -2.94
CA GLU A 93 17.57 -15.33 -3.18
C GLU A 93 18.40 -15.45 -1.88
N SER A 94 17.78 -15.33 -0.71
CA SER A 94 18.47 -15.46 0.57
C SER A 94 19.05 -16.88 0.74
N LEU A 95 20.32 -16.97 1.14
CA LEU A 95 20.96 -18.27 1.43
C LEU A 95 20.40 -18.94 2.67
N ASN A 96 19.97 -18.16 3.66
CA ASN A 96 19.51 -18.67 4.96
C ASN A 96 17.97 -18.63 5.06
N ASN A 97 17.39 -19.71 5.52
CA ASN A 97 16.00 -19.76 5.89
C ASN A 97 15.80 -19.12 7.28
N VAL A 98 14.68 -18.43 7.47
CA VAL A 98 14.26 -17.89 8.77
C VAL A 98 13.59 -18.97 9.60
N LEU A 99 12.85 -19.86 8.96
CA LEU A 99 12.25 -21.04 9.58
C LEU A 99 12.69 -22.29 8.81
N ASN A 100 13.07 -23.34 9.54
CA ASN A 100 13.52 -24.62 8.98
C ASN A 100 12.67 -25.75 9.54
N SER A 101 11.80 -26.34 8.72
CA SER A 101 10.95 -27.50 9.04
C SER A 101 10.24 -27.37 10.39
N VAL A 102 9.68 -26.19 10.68
CA VAL A 102 9.02 -25.90 11.95
C VAL A 102 7.71 -26.68 12.04
N ASN A 103 7.54 -27.40 13.14
CA ASN A 103 6.31 -28.05 13.52
C ASN A 103 5.81 -27.43 14.83
N LEU A 104 4.58 -26.93 14.84
CA LEU A 104 4.01 -26.24 15.99
C LEU A 104 2.50 -26.47 16.00
N LYS A 105 1.95 -26.69 17.20
CA LYS A 105 0.52 -26.80 17.40
C LYS A 105 0.05 -25.82 18.47
N MET A 106 -0.92 -25.01 18.14
CA MET A 106 -1.58 -24.06 19.03
C MET A 106 -3.04 -24.48 19.18
N HIS A 107 -3.47 -24.68 20.42
CA HIS A 107 -4.84 -25.07 20.69
C HIS A 107 -5.77 -23.87 20.76
N GLY A 108 -6.88 -23.94 20.09
CA GLY A 108 -7.92 -22.94 20.15
C GLY A 108 -8.51 -22.78 21.55
N GLY A 109 -9.01 -21.59 21.86
CA GLY A 109 -9.52 -21.25 23.19
C GLY A 109 -8.46 -21.18 24.28
N LYS A 110 -7.16 -21.29 23.94
CA LYS A 110 -6.05 -21.19 24.87
C LYS A 110 -5.04 -20.13 24.45
N MET A 111 -4.42 -19.47 25.41
CA MET A 111 -3.29 -18.58 25.15
C MET A 111 -2.03 -19.40 24.89
N THR A 112 -1.39 -19.17 23.75
CA THR A 112 -0.09 -19.75 23.37
C THR A 112 0.96 -18.66 23.34
N SER A 113 2.07 -18.84 24.05
CA SER A 113 3.21 -17.92 24.04
C SER A 113 4.37 -18.50 23.25
N ILE A 114 4.91 -17.71 22.30
CA ILE A 114 6.11 -18.05 21.54
C ILE A 114 7.28 -17.29 22.14
N VAL A 115 8.24 -18.02 22.74
CA VAL A 115 9.40 -17.44 23.42
C VAL A 115 10.69 -17.80 22.69
N GLY A 116 11.69 -16.93 22.78
CA GLY A 116 13.00 -17.12 22.17
C GLY A 116 13.77 -15.79 22.05
N HIS A 117 15.06 -15.87 21.72
CA HIS A 117 15.91 -14.69 21.54
C HIS A 117 15.47 -13.85 20.33
N SER A 118 16.03 -12.64 20.21
CA SER A 118 15.79 -11.78 19.03
C SER A 118 16.29 -12.50 17.76
N GLY A 119 15.52 -12.39 16.66
CA GLY A 119 15.84 -13.07 15.39
C GLY A 119 15.45 -14.55 15.33
N ALA A 120 14.86 -15.15 16.37
CA ALA A 120 14.43 -16.56 16.36
C ALA A 120 13.21 -16.87 15.47
N GLY A 121 12.68 -15.92 14.71
CA GLY A 121 11.55 -16.14 13.80
C GLY A 121 10.15 -16.02 14.44
N LYS A 122 10.03 -15.53 15.68
CA LYS A 122 8.74 -15.39 16.38
C LYS A 122 7.72 -14.56 15.62
N SER A 123 8.10 -13.36 15.21
CA SER A 123 7.23 -12.47 14.40
C SER A 123 6.92 -13.06 13.03
N THR A 124 7.86 -13.84 12.48
CA THR A 124 7.64 -14.55 11.20
C THR A 124 6.53 -15.59 11.32
N ILE A 125 6.51 -16.36 12.42
CA ILE A 125 5.42 -17.32 12.68
C ILE A 125 4.08 -16.59 12.73
N LEU A 126 3.99 -15.46 13.45
CA LEU A 126 2.76 -14.67 13.55
C LEU A 126 2.33 -14.10 12.18
N ASN A 127 3.27 -13.65 11.34
CA ASN A 127 2.98 -13.10 10.02
C ASN A 127 2.56 -14.15 8.99
N LEU A 128 2.92 -15.41 9.19
CA LEU A 128 2.51 -16.50 8.30
C LEU A 128 1.06 -16.96 8.54
N ILE A 129 0.52 -16.79 9.75
CA ILE A 129 -0.87 -17.20 10.07
C ILE A 129 -1.89 -16.43 9.22
N PRO A 130 -1.86 -15.07 9.10
CA PRO A 130 -2.76 -14.32 8.23
C PRO A 130 -2.33 -14.36 6.75
N ARG A 131 -1.38 -15.24 6.41
CA ARG A 131 -0.85 -15.41 5.06
C ARG A 131 -0.39 -14.08 4.46
N PHE A 132 0.48 -13.33 5.17
CA PHE A 132 1.17 -12.18 4.59
C PHE A 132 2.28 -12.61 3.64
N TYR A 133 2.75 -13.84 3.80
CA TYR A 133 3.75 -14.49 2.98
C TYR A 133 3.37 -15.96 2.81
N ASP A 134 3.74 -16.56 1.69
CA ASP A 134 3.63 -18.02 1.48
C ASP A 134 4.92 -18.71 1.89
N SER A 135 4.82 -19.88 2.53
CA SER A 135 5.98 -20.70 2.88
C SER A 135 6.60 -21.34 1.63
N ILE A 136 7.90 -21.68 1.70
CA ILE A 136 8.60 -22.41 0.63
C ILE A 136 8.11 -23.86 0.58
N SER A 137 7.90 -24.44 1.76
CA SER A 137 7.42 -25.80 1.92
C SER A 137 6.67 -25.98 3.24
N GLY A 138 5.90 -27.03 3.33
CA GLY A 138 5.04 -27.33 4.47
C GLY A 138 3.62 -26.84 4.29
N ASP A 139 2.81 -26.99 5.31
CA ASP A 139 1.40 -26.55 5.33
C ASP A 139 1.07 -25.91 6.68
N ILE A 140 0.28 -24.83 6.64
CA ILE A 140 -0.30 -24.21 7.85
C ILE A 140 -1.79 -24.47 7.77
N GLN A 141 -2.33 -25.02 8.84
CA GLN A 141 -3.73 -25.39 8.94
C GLN A 141 -4.42 -24.69 10.09
N ILE A 142 -5.67 -24.29 9.88
CA ILE A 142 -6.58 -23.84 10.93
C ILE A 142 -7.77 -24.79 10.94
N ASP A 143 -8.00 -25.48 12.05
CA ASP A 143 -9.02 -26.54 12.20
C ASP A 143 -8.98 -27.55 11.04
N ASP A 144 -7.77 -28.10 10.77
CA ASP A 144 -7.46 -29.05 9.71
C ASP A 144 -7.67 -28.54 8.26
N GLN A 145 -7.95 -27.25 8.07
CA GLN A 145 -8.09 -26.60 6.77
C GLN A 145 -6.82 -25.83 6.43
N SER A 146 -6.22 -26.12 5.25
CA SER A 146 -5.02 -25.43 4.79
C SER A 146 -5.32 -23.97 4.43
N ILE A 147 -4.55 -23.03 4.99
CA ILE A 147 -4.67 -21.61 4.67
C ILE A 147 -4.32 -21.29 3.22
N TYR A 148 -3.57 -22.16 2.55
CA TYR A 148 -3.18 -22.00 1.14
C TYR A 148 -4.29 -22.38 0.16
N LYS A 149 -5.33 -23.08 0.65
CA LYS A 149 -6.53 -23.46 -0.11
C LYS A 149 -7.75 -22.66 0.30
N SER A 150 -7.60 -21.77 1.26
CA SER A 150 -8.65 -20.89 1.75
C SER A 150 -8.54 -19.52 1.11
N SER A 151 -9.68 -18.89 0.83
CA SER A 151 -9.73 -17.48 0.39
C SER A 151 -9.04 -16.58 1.41
N ILE A 152 -8.14 -15.73 0.94
CA ILE A 152 -7.38 -14.80 1.79
C ILE A 152 -8.35 -13.87 2.55
N ASN A 153 -9.42 -13.46 1.90
CA ASN A 153 -10.43 -12.61 2.51
C ASN A 153 -11.11 -13.31 3.69
N SER A 154 -11.57 -14.55 3.48
CA SER A 154 -12.18 -15.37 4.54
C SER A 154 -11.20 -15.64 5.69
N LEU A 155 -9.94 -15.96 5.38
CA LEU A 155 -8.89 -16.19 6.37
C LEU A 155 -8.69 -14.94 7.24
N ARG A 156 -8.45 -13.78 6.63
CA ARG A 156 -8.13 -12.54 7.34
C ARG A 156 -9.31 -11.93 8.09
N LYS A 157 -10.54 -12.18 7.62
CA LYS A 157 -11.76 -11.78 8.34
C LYS A 157 -11.87 -12.41 9.74
N ASN A 158 -11.23 -13.56 9.93
CA ASN A 158 -11.27 -14.33 11.17
C ASN A 158 -10.02 -14.16 12.05
N ILE A 159 -9.06 -13.30 11.64
CA ILE A 159 -7.79 -13.12 12.35
C ILE A 159 -7.58 -11.63 12.59
N SER A 160 -7.25 -11.28 13.82
CA SER A 160 -6.76 -9.94 14.17
C SER A 160 -5.31 -10.03 14.61
N LEU A 161 -4.47 -9.10 14.14
CA LEU A 161 -3.06 -9.03 14.49
C LEU A 161 -2.76 -7.68 15.12
N VAL A 162 -2.27 -7.68 16.36
CA VAL A 162 -1.70 -6.49 17.00
C VAL A 162 -0.19 -6.54 16.86
N SER A 163 0.36 -5.64 16.04
CA SER A 163 1.80 -5.56 15.80
C SER A 163 2.50 -4.71 16.86
N GLN A 164 3.84 -4.84 16.95
CA GLN A 164 4.65 -3.99 17.80
C GLN A 164 4.64 -2.53 17.30
N ASP A 165 4.71 -2.34 15.99
CA ASP A 165 4.59 -1.05 15.32
C ASP A 165 3.15 -0.89 14.85
N THR A 166 2.36 -0.11 15.59
CA THR A 166 0.97 0.18 15.27
C THR A 166 0.88 1.40 14.37
N THR A 167 0.15 1.29 13.26
CA THR A 167 -0.15 2.40 12.38
C THR A 167 -1.56 2.90 12.68
N LEU A 168 -1.67 4.18 13.02
CA LEU A 168 -2.95 4.86 13.24
C LEU A 168 -3.10 6.00 12.24
N PHE A 169 -4.32 6.24 11.79
CA PHE A 169 -4.63 7.31 10.85
C PHE A 169 -4.79 8.65 11.56
N ASP A 170 -4.42 9.74 10.88
CA ASP A 170 -4.68 11.10 11.36
C ASP A 170 -6.17 11.43 11.26
N ASP A 171 -6.92 10.86 12.18
CA ASP A 171 -8.37 10.93 12.26
C ASP A 171 -8.80 10.83 13.73
N THR A 172 -10.11 10.79 13.96
CA THR A 172 -10.68 10.60 15.30
C THR A 172 -10.38 9.19 15.84
N ILE A 173 -10.42 9.06 17.16
CA ILE A 173 -10.35 7.74 17.84
C ILE A 173 -11.47 6.83 17.33
N ARG A 174 -12.69 7.38 17.16
CA ARG A 174 -13.84 6.66 16.61
C ARG A 174 -13.50 6.01 15.28
N ASN A 175 -13.01 6.78 14.32
CA ASN A 175 -12.70 6.32 12.96
C ASN A 175 -11.55 5.30 12.93
N ASN A 176 -10.57 5.44 13.81
CA ASN A 176 -9.49 4.46 13.95
C ASN A 176 -10.01 3.12 14.47
N ILE A 177 -10.91 3.10 15.48
CA ILE A 177 -11.52 1.86 15.98
C ILE A 177 -12.44 1.24 14.92
N ALA A 178 -13.23 2.07 14.23
CA ALA A 178 -14.17 1.62 13.20
C ALA A 178 -13.50 1.21 11.88
N TYR A 179 -12.18 1.39 11.72
CA TYR A 179 -11.49 1.16 10.45
C TYR A 179 -11.68 -0.25 9.89
N ALA A 180 -11.73 -1.25 10.75
CA ALA A 180 -11.97 -2.64 10.33
C ALA A 180 -13.44 -2.90 9.92
N ASN A 181 -14.39 -2.09 10.40
CA ASN A 181 -15.82 -2.14 10.09
C ASN A 181 -16.39 -0.73 10.08
N LEU A 182 -16.40 -0.11 8.89
CA LEU A 182 -16.85 1.28 8.72
C LEU A 182 -18.33 1.49 9.04
N ASP A 183 -19.13 0.43 9.03
CA ASP A 183 -20.55 0.43 9.35
C ASP A 183 -20.82 0.14 10.84
N ALA A 184 -19.78 0.04 11.66
CA ALA A 184 -19.91 -0.24 13.08
C ALA A 184 -20.74 0.83 13.81
N SER A 185 -21.71 0.37 14.58
CA SER A 185 -22.51 1.25 15.42
C SER A 185 -21.67 1.84 16.56
N GLN A 186 -22.12 2.99 17.11
CA GLN A 186 -21.47 3.59 18.27
C GLN A 186 -21.30 2.62 19.45
N LYS A 187 -22.31 1.77 19.67
CA LYS A 187 -22.29 0.78 20.75
C LYS A 187 -21.19 -0.27 20.55
N GLU A 188 -20.99 -0.73 19.32
CA GLU A 188 -19.93 -1.70 18.98
C GLU A 188 -18.54 -1.08 19.16
N ILE A 189 -18.36 0.18 18.78
CA ILE A 189 -17.13 0.94 18.97
C ILE A 189 -16.79 1.08 20.47
N GLU A 190 -17.77 1.44 21.28
CA GLU A 190 -17.62 1.58 22.74
C GLU A 190 -17.34 0.24 23.42
N GLU A 191 -17.96 -0.84 22.95
CA GLU A 191 -17.72 -2.19 23.44
C GLU A 191 -16.32 -2.68 23.09
N ALA A 192 -15.86 -2.45 21.85
CA ALA A 192 -14.48 -2.74 21.43
C ALA A 192 -13.46 -1.97 22.28
N ALA A 193 -13.67 -0.66 22.46
CA ALA A 193 -12.82 0.18 23.30
C ALA A 193 -12.79 -0.29 24.77
N LYS A 194 -13.89 -0.78 25.29
CA LYS A 194 -13.97 -1.33 26.64
C LYS A 194 -13.19 -2.65 26.74
N ASN A 195 -13.34 -3.54 25.77
CA ASN A 195 -12.68 -4.85 25.76
C ASN A 195 -11.15 -4.72 25.62
N SER A 196 -10.67 -3.70 24.90
CA SER A 196 -9.25 -3.38 24.79
C SER A 196 -8.69 -2.51 25.92
N PHE A 197 -9.50 -2.13 26.91
CA PHE A 197 -9.16 -1.15 27.96
C PHE A 197 -8.82 0.25 27.41
N ALA A 198 -9.18 0.55 26.17
CA ALA A 198 -8.97 1.87 25.60
C ALA A 198 -9.92 2.92 26.19
N SER A 199 -11.14 2.53 26.61
CA SER A 199 -12.13 3.42 27.22
C SER A 199 -11.58 4.19 28.42
N GLU A 200 -10.67 3.61 29.21
CA GLU A 200 -10.08 4.23 30.39
C GLU A 200 -9.33 5.54 30.10
N PHE A 201 -8.64 5.65 28.97
CA PHE A 201 -7.96 6.89 28.60
C PHE A 201 -8.85 7.76 27.69
N ILE A 202 -9.71 7.17 26.84
CA ILE A 202 -10.61 7.91 25.97
C ILE A 202 -11.54 8.82 26.79
N GLU A 203 -12.11 8.30 27.87
CA GLU A 203 -13.01 9.05 28.75
C GLU A 203 -12.34 10.27 29.44
N LYS A 204 -11.00 10.26 29.55
CA LYS A 204 -10.25 11.39 30.12
C LYS A 204 -9.95 12.50 29.11
N LEU A 205 -10.13 12.24 27.83
CA LEU A 205 -9.89 13.21 26.78
C LEU A 205 -11.07 14.20 26.65
N PRO A 206 -10.81 15.50 26.39
CA PRO A 206 -11.87 16.51 26.30
C PRO A 206 -12.95 16.18 25.27
N ASN A 207 -12.55 15.66 24.10
CA ASN A 207 -13.44 15.32 22.99
C ASN A 207 -13.72 13.80 22.90
N LYS A 208 -13.31 13.01 23.90
CA LYS A 208 -13.50 11.55 23.96
C LYS A 208 -13.23 10.88 22.63
N TYR A 209 -14.18 10.14 22.07
CA TYR A 209 -14.08 9.42 20.80
C TYR A 209 -13.87 10.33 19.58
N GLU A 210 -14.26 11.60 19.65
CA GLU A 210 -14.06 12.59 18.58
C GLU A 210 -12.69 13.29 18.64
N THR A 211 -11.81 12.84 19.52
CA THR A 211 -10.44 13.36 19.61
C THR A 211 -9.62 12.95 18.41
N ILE A 212 -9.04 13.92 17.68
CA ILE A 212 -8.09 13.68 16.60
C ILE A 212 -6.73 13.35 17.20
N ILE A 213 -6.16 12.21 16.82
CA ILE A 213 -4.94 11.66 17.42
C ILE A 213 -3.64 12.07 16.71
N GLY A 214 -3.75 12.70 15.54
CA GLY A 214 -2.61 13.10 14.72
C GLY A 214 -1.96 11.94 13.96
N GLU A 215 -1.07 12.28 13.06
CA GLU A 215 -0.37 11.30 12.21
C GLU A 215 0.32 10.23 13.07
N ASN A 216 0.02 8.95 12.78
CA ASN A 216 0.49 7.78 13.55
C ASN A 216 0.23 7.90 15.06
N GLY A 217 -0.83 8.62 15.47
CA GLY A 217 -1.19 8.76 16.87
C GLY A 217 -0.12 9.46 17.71
N THR A 218 0.52 10.51 17.20
CA THR A 218 1.61 11.23 17.90
C THR A 218 1.23 11.76 19.28
N ARG A 219 -0.08 11.93 19.53
CA ARG A 219 -0.61 12.43 20.80
C ARG A 219 -0.88 11.32 21.82
N LEU A 220 -0.60 10.06 21.48
CA LEU A 220 -0.85 8.89 22.31
C LEU A 220 0.46 8.22 22.72
N SER A 221 0.48 7.64 23.90
CA SER A 221 1.55 6.75 24.35
C SER A 221 1.55 5.43 23.56
N GLY A 222 2.67 4.71 23.54
CA GLY A 222 2.77 3.42 22.85
C GLY A 222 1.72 2.40 23.29
N GLY A 223 1.42 2.32 24.59
CA GLY A 223 0.39 1.42 25.10
C GLY A 223 -1.03 1.83 24.72
N GLU A 224 -1.33 3.13 24.61
CA GLU A 224 -2.61 3.63 24.14
C GLU A 224 -2.81 3.32 22.65
N LYS A 225 -1.76 3.48 21.83
CA LYS A 225 -1.79 3.09 20.41
C LYS A 225 -2.11 1.61 20.22
N GLN A 226 -1.45 0.73 20.99
CA GLN A 226 -1.71 -0.71 20.91
C GLN A 226 -3.12 -1.10 21.35
N ARG A 227 -3.72 -0.35 22.28
CA ARG A 227 -5.11 -0.58 22.70
C ARG A 227 -6.15 -0.10 21.69
N LEU A 228 -5.78 0.82 20.80
CA LEU A 228 -6.66 1.29 19.72
C LEU A 228 -6.56 0.45 18.44
N SER A 229 -5.44 -0.20 18.23
CA SER A 229 -5.18 -1.06 17.07
C SER A 229 -5.83 -2.44 17.22
#